data_21152b6e726e74c43fd3049d78eaedda
#
_entry.id   21152b6e726e74c43fd3049d78eaedda
#
_cell.length_a   1.000
_cell.length_b   1.000
_cell.length_c   1.000
_cell.angle_alpha   90.00
_cell.angle_beta   90.00
_cell.angle_gamma   90.00
#
_symmetry.space_group_name_H-M   'P 1'
#
loop_
_entity.id
_entity.type
_entity.pdbx_description
1 polymer ?
#
loop_
_entity_poly.entity_id
_entity_poly.type
_entity_poly.pdbx_seq_one_letter_code
_entity_poly.pdbx_strand_id
1 'polypeptide(L)'
;TGWQTIDGKRYYFDKNGNKVTGEQVIQGVKYTFGSDGALNAGSGVLGIDVSKHNGNINWTEVRNSGVSYVIIRCGYRGSSTGALIEDPKFRANIQGATAAGLKVGIYFFTQAVNQIEAVEEASMTVALIKNYKISYPVFLDVEASGGRADGLDTATRTQIVNAYCQTIANSGYTAGVYANKTWL
;
A
#
# COMPACT_ATOMS: atom_id res chain seq x y z
N THR A 1 -3.00 -3.70 -27.22
CA THR A 1 -1.93 -4.40 -26.50
C THR A 1 -1.99 -4.08 -25.01
N GLY A 2 -1.42 -4.94 -24.17
CA GLY A 2 -1.41 -4.75 -22.72
C GLY A 2 -2.71 -5.17 -22.03
N TRP A 3 -2.90 -4.70 -20.79
CA TRP A 3 -4.05 -5.04 -19.98
C TRP A 3 -5.34 -4.40 -20.50
N GLN A 4 -6.42 -5.20 -20.58
CA GLN A 4 -7.76 -4.76 -20.96
C GLN A 4 -8.79 -5.37 -20.00
N THR A 5 -9.85 -4.63 -19.70
CA THR A 5 -11.02 -5.14 -18.99
C THR A 5 -12.20 -5.16 -19.94
N ILE A 6 -12.75 -6.34 -20.19
CA ILE A 6 -13.88 -6.57 -21.10
C ILE A 6 -14.95 -7.34 -20.32
N ASP A 7 -16.15 -6.83 -20.24
CA ASP A 7 -17.29 -7.43 -19.51
C ASP A 7 -16.92 -7.85 -18.06
N GLY A 8 -16.17 -6.99 -17.37
CA GLY A 8 -15.75 -7.23 -15.99
C GLY A 8 -14.62 -8.24 -15.81
N LYS A 9 -14.14 -8.90 -16.85
CA LYS A 9 -13.00 -9.82 -16.85
C LYS A 9 -11.74 -9.10 -17.34
N ARG A 10 -10.58 -9.44 -16.78
CA ARG A 10 -9.28 -8.89 -17.19
C ARG A 10 -8.59 -9.83 -18.17
N TYR A 11 -7.98 -9.24 -19.19
CA TYR A 11 -7.22 -9.90 -20.24
C TYR A 11 -5.89 -9.17 -20.43
N TYR A 12 -4.90 -9.89 -20.94
CA TYR A 12 -3.65 -9.30 -21.42
C TYR A 12 -3.48 -9.62 -22.91
N PHE A 13 -3.15 -8.59 -23.70
CA PHE A 13 -2.92 -8.71 -25.13
C PHE A 13 -1.45 -8.52 -25.43
N ASP A 14 -0.85 -9.46 -26.15
CA ASP A 14 0.53 -9.41 -26.59
C ASP A 14 0.78 -8.27 -27.60
N LYS A 15 2.04 -8.12 -28.01
CA LYS A 15 2.42 -7.09 -29.00
C LYS A 15 1.71 -7.21 -30.35
N ASN A 16 1.20 -8.38 -30.68
CA ASN A 16 0.47 -8.67 -31.91
C ASN A 16 -1.05 -8.50 -31.76
N GLY A 17 -1.51 -8.14 -30.56
CA GLY A 17 -2.95 -7.97 -30.28
C GLY A 17 -3.68 -9.27 -29.95
N ASN A 18 -2.98 -10.38 -29.70
CA ASN A 18 -3.61 -11.64 -29.32
C ASN A 18 -3.79 -11.71 -27.80
N LYS A 19 -4.92 -12.27 -27.35
CA LYS A 19 -5.10 -12.61 -25.94
C LYS A 19 -4.09 -13.69 -25.52
N VAL A 20 -3.38 -13.47 -24.42
CA VAL A 20 -2.54 -14.52 -23.85
C VAL A 20 -3.38 -15.52 -23.05
N THR A 21 -2.91 -16.76 -22.97
CA THR A 21 -3.54 -17.86 -22.21
C THR A 21 -2.47 -18.59 -21.40
N GLY A 22 -2.90 -19.41 -20.42
CA GLY A 22 -1.99 -20.17 -19.58
C GLY A 22 -1.15 -19.32 -18.65
N GLU A 23 0.02 -19.79 -18.22
CA GLU A 23 0.92 -19.06 -17.34
C GLU A 23 1.75 -18.05 -18.12
N GLN A 24 1.78 -16.82 -17.64
CA GLN A 24 2.52 -15.70 -18.22
C GLN A 24 3.24 -14.94 -17.11
N VAL A 25 4.47 -14.50 -17.38
CA VAL A 25 5.20 -13.56 -16.51
C VAL A 25 5.12 -12.17 -17.15
N ILE A 26 4.39 -11.26 -16.51
CA ILE A 26 4.18 -9.90 -17.00
C ILE A 26 4.73 -8.94 -15.94
N GLN A 27 5.72 -8.14 -16.29
CA GLN A 27 6.39 -7.21 -15.36
C GLN A 27 6.93 -7.91 -14.09
N GLY A 28 7.45 -9.14 -14.25
CA GLY A 28 7.99 -9.90 -13.13
C GLY A 28 6.95 -10.63 -12.25
N VAL A 29 5.67 -10.47 -12.51
CA VAL A 29 4.57 -11.13 -11.79
C VAL A 29 4.02 -12.27 -12.62
N LYS A 30 3.87 -13.45 -11.99
CA LYS A 30 3.28 -14.63 -12.62
C LYS A 30 1.75 -14.55 -12.59
N TYR A 31 1.14 -14.63 -13.75
CA TYR A 31 -0.31 -14.66 -13.92
C TYR A 31 -0.73 -15.96 -14.60
N THR A 32 -1.96 -16.40 -14.32
CA THR A 32 -2.55 -17.55 -15.02
C THR A 32 -3.85 -17.09 -15.69
N PHE A 33 -3.94 -17.30 -16.99
CA PHE A 33 -5.12 -16.99 -17.79
C PHE A 33 -5.83 -18.26 -18.19
N GLY A 34 -7.15 -18.22 -18.24
CA GLY A 34 -7.96 -19.34 -18.74
C GLY A 34 -7.78 -19.57 -20.24
N SER A 35 -8.40 -20.63 -20.75
CA SER A 35 -8.42 -20.92 -22.20
C SER A 35 -9.18 -19.85 -23.00
N ASP A 36 -10.08 -19.10 -22.34
CA ASP A 36 -10.78 -17.92 -22.90
C ASP A 36 -9.92 -16.64 -22.86
N GLY A 37 -8.71 -16.72 -22.31
CA GLY A 37 -7.79 -15.60 -22.10
C GLY A 37 -8.13 -14.71 -20.91
N ALA A 38 -9.15 -15.04 -20.11
CA ALA A 38 -9.47 -14.28 -18.92
C ALA A 38 -8.47 -14.58 -17.77
N LEU A 39 -8.11 -13.57 -17.01
CA LEU A 39 -7.27 -13.73 -15.83
C LEU A 39 -8.00 -14.57 -14.78
N ASN A 40 -7.38 -15.67 -14.33
CA ASN A 40 -7.94 -16.53 -13.30
C ASN A 40 -7.95 -15.82 -11.93
N ALA A 41 -9.00 -16.05 -11.16
CA ALA A 41 -9.05 -15.61 -9.77
C ALA A 41 -7.90 -16.26 -8.97
N GLY A 42 -7.19 -15.45 -8.16
CA GLY A 42 -6.06 -15.91 -7.36
C GLY A 42 -4.71 -15.95 -8.08
N SER A 43 -4.62 -15.68 -9.39
CA SER A 43 -3.35 -15.40 -10.04
C SER A 43 -2.81 -14.03 -9.63
N GLY A 44 -1.48 -13.86 -9.70
CA GLY A 44 -0.77 -12.69 -9.17
C GLY A 44 -1.45 -11.36 -9.46
N VAL A 45 -1.52 -10.51 -8.43
CA VAL A 45 -2.13 -9.17 -8.51
C VAL A 45 -1.03 -8.15 -8.37
N LEU A 46 -0.82 -7.35 -9.40
CA LEU A 46 0.19 -6.29 -9.36
C LEU A 46 -0.31 -5.12 -8.52
N GLY A 47 0.49 -4.71 -7.55
CA GLY A 47 0.28 -3.51 -6.75
C GLY A 47 1.54 -2.67 -6.69
N ILE A 48 1.38 -1.43 -6.25
CA ILE A 48 2.48 -0.50 -5.98
C ILE A 48 2.28 0.15 -4.62
N ASP A 49 3.34 0.64 -4.02
CA ASP A 49 3.30 1.59 -2.92
C ASP A 49 3.77 2.96 -3.39
N VAL A 50 3.24 4.02 -2.77
CA VAL A 50 3.54 5.40 -3.18
C VAL A 50 3.54 6.37 -1.99
N SER A 51 4.33 7.43 -2.15
CA SER A 51 4.43 8.54 -1.19
C SER A 51 4.73 9.85 -1.93
N LYS A 52 5.04 10.91 -1.18
CA LYS A 52 5.52 12.18 -1.73
C LYS A 52 6.72 12.04 -2.67
N HIS A 53 7.52 11.00 -2.49
CA HIS A 53 8.74 10.78 -3.28
C HIS A 53 8.47 10.41 -4.74
N ASN A 54 7.25 9.97 -5.06
CA ASN A 54 6.83 9.63 -6.42
C ASN A 54 6.30 10.86 -7.22
N GLY A 55 6.22 12.04 -6.59
CA GLY A 55 5.76 13.27 -7.25
C GLY A 55 4.28 13.21 -7.65
N ASN A 56 3.99 13.71 -8.85
CA ASN A 56 2.66 13.66 -9.45
C ASN A 56 2.51 12.38 -10.26
N ILE A 57 1.44 11.62 -10.01
CA ILE A 57 1.20 10.31 -10.61
C ILE A 57 0.04 10.41 -11.60
N ASN A 58 0.22 9.86 -12.81
CA ASN A 58 -0.86 9.64 -13.75
C ASN A 58 -1.55 8.30 -13.41
N TRP A 59 -2.62 8.37 -12.62
CA TRP A 59 -3.33 7.19 -12.13
C TRP A 59 -4.03 6.39 -13.23
N THR A 60 -4.39 7.03 -14.35
CA THR A 60 -4.93 6.33 -15.52
C THR A 60 -3.86 5.45 -16.16
N GLU A 61 -2.65 5.94 -16.33
CA GLU A 61 -1.53 5.14 -16.83
C GLU A 61 -1.16 4.01 -15.89
N VAL A 62 -1.12 4.28 -14.56
CA VAL A 62 -0.89 3.24 -13.54
C VAL A 62 -1.93 2.13 -13.66
N ARG A 63 -3.22 2.48 -13.78
CA ARG A 63 -4.28 1.49 -13.96
C ARG A 63 -4.11 0.70 -15.25
N ASN A 64 -3.79 1.39 -16.36
CA ASN A 64 -3.63 0.78 -17.68
C ASN A 64 -2.38 -0.13 -17.76
N SER A 65 -1.37 0.09 -16.92
CA SER A 65 -0.20 -0.80 -16.84
C SER A 65 -0.48 -2.15 -16.15
N GLY A 66 -1.71 -2.37 -15.67
CA GLY A 66 -2.09 -3.62 -15.03
C GLY A 66 -2.12 -3.59 -13.51
N VAL A 67 -1.72 -2.49 -12.89
CA VAL A 67 -1.81 -2.30 -11.43
C VAL A 67 -3.27 -2.37 -10.99
N SER A 68 -3.53 -3.11 -9.92
CA SER A 68 -4.87 -3.37 -9.38
C SER A 68 -5.10 -2.76 -8.02
N TYR A 69 -4.04 -2.51 -7.27
CA TYR A 69 -4.09 -1.88 -5.96
C TYR A 69 -2.88 -1.00 -5.69
N VAL A 70 -3.02 -0.12 -4.73
CA VAL A 70 -1.96 0.77 -4.28
C VAL A 70 -1.97 0.86 -2.75
N ILE A 71 -0.79 0.88 -2.14
CA ILE A 71 -0.61 1.17 -0.72
C ILE A 71 -0.03 2.59 -0.62
N ILE A 72 -0.78 3.52 -0.03
CA ILE A 72 -0.48 4.96 -0.05
C ILE A 72 0.02 5.40 1.32
N ARG A 73 1.17 6.07 1.38
CA ARG A 73 1.61 6.71 2.62
C ARG A 73 0.66 7.82 3.02
N CYS A 74 0.00 7.70 4.17
CA CYS A 74 -0.84 8.77 4.69
C CYS A 74 -0.05 9.80 5.50
N GLY A 75 1.02 9.36 6.17
CA GLY A 75 1.84 10.23 6.99
C GLY A 75 3.09 9.53 7.49
N TYR A 76 3.83 10.26 8.28
CA TYR A 76 5.07 9.79 8.91
C TYR A 76 5.36 10.61 10.18
N ARG A 77 6.14 10.02 11.08
CA ARG A 77 6.74 10.79 12.19
C ARG A 77 8.14 11.23 11.80
N GLY A 78 8.48 12.49 12.06
CA GLY A 78 9.79 13.04 11.75
C GLY A 78 10.91 12.33 12.50
N SER A 79 11.94 11.89 11.77
CA SER A 79 13.06 11.09 12.31
C SER A 79 13.92 11.82 13.36
N SER A 80 13.96 13.13 13.33
CA SER A 80 14.68 13.97 14.31
C SER A 80 13.73 14.72 15.25
N THR A 81 12.63 15.23 14.74
CA THR A 81 11.71 16.11 15.49
C THR A 81 10.66 15.35 16.28
N GLY A 82 10.33 14.11 15.89
CA GLY A 82 9.20 13.35 16.43
C GLY A 82 7.82 13.93 16.07
N ALA A 83 7.74 14.94 15.21
CA ALA A 83 6.48 15.55 14.81
C ALA A 83 5.68 14.62 13.88
N LEU A 84 4.36 14.59 14.07
CA LEU A 84 3.44 13.92 13.14
C LEU A 84 3.24 14.78 11.90
N ILE A 85 3.41 14.19 10.72
CA ILE A 85 3.38 14.90 9.44
C ILE A 85 2.50 14.13 8.47
N GLU A 86 1.45 14.78 7.93
CA GLU A 86 0.70 14.24 6.80
C GLU A 86 1.60 14.20 5.55
N ASP A 87 1.57 13.11 4.78
CA ASP A 87 2.28 13.08 3.51
C ASP A 87 1.64 14.11 2.55
N PRO A 88 2.41 15.07 2.02
CA PRO A 88 1.84 16.16 1.21
C PRO A 88 1.18 15.69 -0.09
N LYS A 89 1.40 14.44 -0.52
CA LYS A 89 0.75 13.84 -1.68
C LYS A 89 -0.39 12.88 -1.31
N PHE A 90 -0.62 12.63 -0.02
CA PHE A 90 -1.63 11.66 0.42
C PHE A 90 -2.99 11.91 -0.22
N ARG A 91 -3.52 13.13 -0.10
CA ARG A 91 -4.87 13.45 -0.58
C ARG A 91 -4.99 13.35 -2.10
N ALA A 92 -4.00 13.84 -2.83
CA ALA A 92 -3.97 13.72 -4.29
C ALA A 92 -3.87 12.25 -4.74
N ASN A 93 -3.03 11.47 -4.06
CA ASN A 93 -2.84 10.06 -4.38
C ASN A 93 -4.10 9.23 -4.11
N ILE A 94 -4.73 9.39 -2.95
CA ILE A 94 -5.92 8.58 -2.62
C ILE A 94 -7.12 8.94 -3.51
N GLN A 95 -7.31 10.21 -3.83
CA GLN A 95 -8.35 10.65 -4.75
C GLN A 95 -8.11 10.13 -6.17
N GLY A 96 -6.89 10.29 -6.69
CA GLY A 96 -6.53 9.85 -8.03
C GLY A 96 -6.59 8.33 -8.19
N ALA A 97 -6.06 7.58 -7.24
CA ALA A 97 -6.11 6.12 -7.24
C ALA A 97 -7.56 5.59 -7.20
N THR A 98 -8.39 6.19 -6.33
CA THR A 98 -9.80 5.82 -6.21
C THR A 98 -10.57 6.15 -7.50
N ALA A 99 -10.35 7.33 -8.10
CA ALA A 99 -10.98 7.72 -9.36
C ALA A 99 -10.57 6.79 -10.52
N ALA A 100 -9.33 6.29 -10.52
CA ALA A 100 -8.85 5.30 -11.48
C ALA A 100 -9.37 3.86 -11.22
N GLY A 101 -10.15 3.64 -10.16
CA GLY A 101 -10.71 2.34 -9.81
C GLY A 101 -9.71 1.36 -9.20
N LEU A 102 -8.60 1.84 -8.63
CA LEU A 102 -7.66 1.02 -7.89
C LEU A 102 -8.20 0.72 -6.49
N LYS A 103 -7.90 -0.46 -5.97
CA LYS A 103 -8.11 -0.77 -4.56
C LYS A 103 -7.01 -0.09 -3.73
N VAL A 104 -7.39 0.45 -2.58
CA VAL A 104 -6.48 1.26 -1.76
C VAL A 104 -6.21 0.60 -0.42
N GLY A 105 -4.95 0.50 -0.06
CA GLY A 105 -4.43 0.32 1.28
C GLY A 105 -3.60 1.53 1.71
N ILE A 106 -3.21 1.55 2.95
CA ILE A 106 -2.54 2.71 3.56
C ILE A 106 -1.28 2.25 4.27
N TYR A 107 -0.26 3.10 4.35
CA TYR A 107 0.82 2.92 5.30
C TYR A 107 1.20 4.22 6.01
N PHE A 108 1.69 4.07 7.22
CA PHE A 108 2.29 5.13 8.02
C PHE A 108 3.74 4.76 8.33
N PHE A 109 4.69 5.63 8.03
CA PHE A 109 6.11 5.42 8.32
C PHE A 109 6.39 5.85 9.76
N THR A 110 6.68 4.88 10.62
CA THR A 110 6.85 5.13 12.06
C THR A 110 8.25 5.59 12.42
N GLN A 111 8.30 6.47 13.39
CA GLN A 111 9.48 6.81 14.20
C GLN A 111 9.09 6.91 15.68
N ALA A 112 8.02 6.22 16.07
CA ALA A 112 7.60 6.13 17.47
C ALA A 112 8.70 5.45 18.32
N VAL A 113 8.90 5.94 19.53
CA VAL A 113 9.87 5.40 20.49
C VAL A 113 9.19 4.80 21.74
N ASN A 114 7.86 4.87 21.78
CA ASN A 114 7.04 4.27 22.83
C ASN A 114 5.61 4.02 22.33
N GLN A 115 4.79 3.34 23.14
CA GLN A 115 3.41 2.98 22.81
C GLN A 115 2.49 4.20 22.66
N ILE A 116 2.70 5.27 23.42
CA ILE A 116 1.88 6.49 23.35
C ILE A 116 2.02 7.11 21.96
N GLU A 117 3.25 7.27 21.49
CA GLU A 117 3.52 7.78 20.15
C GLU A 117 2.93 6.88 19.04
N ALA A 118 2.97 5.56 19.23
CA ALA A 118 2.34 4.63 18.28
C ALA A 118 0.81 4.80 18.21
N VAL A 119 0.15 5.04 19.34
CA VAL A 119 -1.28 5.35 19.37
C VAL A 119 -1.59 6.70 18.72
N GLU A 120 -0.73 7.71 18.89
CA GLU A 120 -0.85 8.99 18.20
C GLU A 120 -0.76 8.84 16.69
N GLU A 121 0.21 8.05 16.20
CA GLU A 121 0.38 7.73 14.77
C GLU A 121 -0.85 7.02 14.19
N ALA A 122 -1.36 6.02 14.90
CA ALA A 122 -2.56 5.28 14.51
C ALA A 122 -3.79 6.20 14.51
N SER A 123 -3.94 7.06 15.52
CA SER A 123 -5.05 8.02 15.62
C SER A 123 -5.04 9.04 14.49
N MET A 124 -3.87 9.55 14.12
CA MET A 124 -3.70 10.40 12.94
C MET A 124 -4.08 9.64 11.66
N THR A 125 -3.60 8.40 11.51
CA THR A 125 -3.92 7.56 10.36
C THR A 125 -5.43 7.40 10.21
N VAL A 126 -6.14 7.00 11.28
CA VAL A 126 -7.60 6.84 11.28
C VAL A 126 -8.30 8.16 10.92
N ALA A 127 -7.88 9.29 11.49
CA ALA A 127 -8.45 10.60 11.19
C ALA A 127 -8.32 10.97 9.71
N LEU A 128 -7.18 10.64 9.08
CA LEU A 128 -6.92 10.93 7.67
C LEU A 128 -7.76 10.05 6.73
N ILE A 129 -7.99 8.79 7.07
CA ILE A 129 -8.59 7.81 6.14
C ILE A 129 -10.09 7.60 6.33
N LYS A 130 -10.71 8.09 7.42
CA LYS A 130 -12.11 7.80 7.81
C LYS A 130 -13.16 8.11 6.73
N ASN A 131 -12.87 9.03 5.81
CA ASN A 131 -13.79 9.44 4.75
C ASN A 131 -13.49 8.76 3.40
N TYR A 132 -12.58 7.80 3.36
CA TYR A 132 -12.20 7.08 2.15
C TYR A 132 -12.53 5.59 2.26
N LYS A 133 -12.77 4.96 1.12
CA LYS A 133 -12.96 3.51 1.05
C LYS A 133 -11.59 2.82 1.04
N ILE A 134 -11.22 2.23 2.16
CA ILE A 134 -9.98 1.44 2.30
C ILE A 134 -10.34 -0.03 2.08
N SER A 135 -9.71 -0.66 1.08
CA SER A 135 -10.00 -2.04 0.64
C SER A 135 -8.91 -3.04 1.00
N TYR A 136 -7.73 -2.54 1.37
CA TYR A 136 -6.55 -3.31 1.79
C TYR A 136 -6.14 -2.89 3.20
N PRO A 137 -5.22 -3.64 3.86
CA PRO A 137 -4.79 -3.31 5.21
C PRO A 137 -4.18 -1.91 5.34
N VAL A 138 -4.18 -1.44 6.58
CA VAL A 138 -3.46 -0.25 7.05
C VAL A 138 -2.18 -0.73 7.71
N PHE A 139 -1.04 -0.43 7.10
CA PHE A 139 0.26 -0.93 7.51
C PHE A 139 1.01 0.07 8.39
N LEU A 140 1.67 -0.44 9.42
CA LEU A 140 2.79 0.25 10.04
C LEU A 140 4.06 -0.12 9.29
N ASP A 141 4.77 0.87 8.77
CA ASP A 141 6.04 0.70 8.08
C ASP A 141 7.19 0.93 9.07
N VAL A 142 7.95 -0.14 9.31
CA VAL A 142 8.99 -0.22 10.36
C VAL A 142 10.33 -0.50 9.71
N GLU A 143 11.07 0.57 9.40
CA GLU A 143 12.35 0.48 8.71
C GLU A 143 13.39 1.41 9.33
N ALA A 144 14.67 1.05 9.17
CA ALA A 144 15.78 1.93 9.51
C ALA A 144 15.77 3.20 8.66
N SER A 145 16.01 4.34 9.29
CA SER A 145 15.99 5.63 8.61
C SER A 145 17.16 6.55 9.00
N GLY A 146 18.08 6.09 9.83
CA GLY A 146 19.05 6.95 10.53
C GLY A 146 18.39 7.81 11.61
N GLY A 147 17.18 7.46 12.06
CA GLY A 147 16.36 8.26 12.95
C GLY A 147 16.29 7.76 14.38
N ARG A 148 15.40 8.42 15.15
CA ARG A 148 15.23 8.25 16.59
C ARG A 148 14.78 6.84 17.03
N ALA A 149 14.13 6.09 16.13
CA ALA A 149 13.62 4.75 16.43
C ALA A 149 14.62 3.62 16.11
N ASP A 150 15.74 3.90 15.46
CA ASP A 150 16.64 2.86 14.96
C ASP A 150 17.35 2.07 16.08
N GLY A 151 17.63 2.72 17.20
CA GLY A 151 18.29 2.10 18.35
C GLY A 151 17.40 1.37 19.34
N LEU A 152 16.12 1.23 19.05
CA LEU A 152 15.17 0.55 19.95
C LEU A 152 15.44 -0.95 20.02
N ASP A 153 15.29 -1.52 21.23
CA ASP A 153 15.29 -2.97 21.41
C ASP A 153 14.04 -3.63 20.82
N THR A 154 14.12 -4.94 20.63
CA THR A 154 13.04 -5.74 20.04
C THR A 154 11.75 -5.68 20.86
N ALA A 155 11.85 -5.69 22.20
CA ALA A 155 10.68 -5.65 23.07
C ALA A 155 9.92 -4.33 22.94
N THR A 156 10.62 -3.21 22.99
CA THR A 156 10.04 -1.87 22.79
C THR A 156 9.43 -1.74 21.40
N ARG A 157 10.11 -2.21 20.35
CA ARG A 157 9.59 -2.18 18.97
C ARG A 157 8.32 -3.02 18.82
N THR A 158 8.29 -4.20 19.43
CA THR A 158 7.10 -5.07 19.46
C THR A 158 5.91 -4.38 20.13
N GLN A 159 6.15 -3.68 21.26
CA GLN A 159 5.09 -2.94 21.96
C GLN A 159 4.53 -1.80 21.10
N ILE A 160 5.38 -1.08 20.38
CA ILE A 160 4.99 -0.01 19.43
C ILE A 160 4.11 -0.59 18.32
N VAL A 161 4.56 -1.65 17.67
CA VAL A 161 3.82 -2.34 16.60
C VAL A 161 2.45 -2.80 17.10
N ASN A 162 2.40 -3.43 18.25
CA ASN A 162 1.16 -3.93 18.86
C ASN A 162 0.20 -2.78 19.19
N ALA A 163 0.68 -1.67 19.74
CA ALA A 163 -0.14 -0.51 20.09
C ALA A 163 -0.75 0.14 18.85
N TYR A 164 0.04 0.31 17.78
CA TYR A 164 -0.47 0.80 16.49
C TYR A 164 -1.52 -0.12 15.90
N CYS A 165 -1.18 -1.40 15.73
CA CYS A 165 -2.07 -2.40 15.11
C CYS A 165 -3.39 -2.56 15.88
N GLN A 166 -3.33 -2.57 17.22
CA GLN A 166 -4.52 -2.65 18.06
C GLN A 166 -5.42 -1.43 17.87
N THR A 167 -4.85 -0.22 17.79
CA THR A 167 -5.62 1.02 17.59
C THR A 167 -6.28 1.03 16.21
N ILE A 168 -5.58 0.60 15.17
CA ILE A 168 -6.13 0.44 13.81
C ILE A 168 -7.27 -0.58 13.78
N ALA A 169 -7.07 -1.75 14.41
CA ALA A 169 -8.09 -2.81 14.47
C ALA A 169 -9.34 -2.37 15.24
N ASN A 170 -9.16 -1.71 16.38
CA ASN A 170 -10.26 -1.15 17.18
C ASN A 170 -11.06 -0.07 16.42
N SER A 171 -10.45 0.55 15.41
CA SER A 171 -11.10 1.53 14.54
C SER A 171 -11.81 0.89 13.33
N GLY A 172 -11.84 -0.45 13.24
CA GLY A 172 -12.56 -1.19 12.21
C GLY A 172 -11.76 -1.45 10.92
N TYR A 173 -10.45 -1.25 10.93
CA TYR A 173 -9.58 -1.54 9.78
C TYR A 173 -8.74 -2.80 10.01
N THR A 174 -8.37 -3.48 8.94
CA THR A 174 -7.38 -4.55 9.02
C THR A 174 -5.99 -3.94 9.18
N ALA A 175 -5.30 -4.28 10.27
CA ALA A 175 -3.94 -3.85 10.50
C ALA A 175 -2.92 -4.77 9.83
N GLY A 176 -1.79 -4.23 9.41
CA GLY A 176 -0.65 -4.96 8.90
C GLY A 176 0.68 -4.32 9.34
N VAL A 177 1.76 -5.05 9.16
CA VAL A 177 3.12 -4.56 9.42
C VAL A 177 3.95 -4.79 8.18
N TYR A 178 4.70 -3.79 7.80
CA TYR A 178 5.81 -3.91 6.87
C TYR A 178 7.11 -3.67 7.61
N ALA A 179 8.08 -4.55 7.42
CA ALA A 179 9.42 -4.38 7.96
C ALA A 179 10.44 -5.08 7.05
N ASN A 180 11.69 -4.65 7.11
CA ASN A 180 12.75 -5.41 6.48
C ASN A 180 13.07 -6.68 7.31
N LYS A 181 13.71 -7.67 6.67
CA LYS A 181 13.99 -8.98 7.28
C LYS A 181 14.81 -8.90 8.58
N THR A 182 15.60 -7.86 8.76
CA THR A 182 16.47 -7.69 9.93
C THR A 182 15.68 -7.20 11.15
N TRP A 183 14.51 -6.63 10.93
CA TRP A 183 13.66 -6.00 11.95
C TRP A 183 12.41 -6.80 12.32
N LEU A 184 12.22 -7.96 11.67
CA LEU A 184 11.15 -8.94 11.97
C LEU A 184 11.53 -9.87 13.11
#